data_f0f9047c49477e4d020b6e86051aec5c
#
_entry.id   f0f9047c49477e4d020b6e86051aec5c
#
_cell.length_a   1.000
_cell.length_b   1.000
_cell.length_c   1.000
_cell.angle_alpha   90.00
_cell.angle_beta   90.00
_cell.angle_gamma   90.00
#
_symmetry.space_group_name_H-M   'P 1'
#
loop_
_entity.id
_entity.type
_entity.pdbx_description
1 polymer ?
#
loop_
_entity_poly.entity_id
_entity_poly.type
_entity_poly.pdbx_seq_one_letter_code
_entity_poly.pdbx_strand_id
1 'polypeptide(L)'
;AEAAADKNGSTPELVAVVLDEPAYPSTRPLGGATHWWRERSLHALAQELASRGVKLLRATGDARTVIPRIARKVGADTVTWNRRYHGPLREVDARVKATLADAGINAISCPGFTLVEPWEITNGQGKPYKVFTPFGAAARSQLADDEPLPVPELLSRREMGASASRCPEA
;
A
#
# COMPACT_ATOMS: atom_id res chain seq x y z
N ALA A 1 6.06 -3.05 -7.44
CA ALA A 1 6.00 -1.67 -7.91
C ALA A 1 7.17 -1.48 -8.87
N GLU A 2 6.88 -1.38 -10.14
CA GLU A 2 7.88 -1.07 -11.16
C GLU A 2 8.27 0.39 -10.96
N ALA A 3 9.50 0.64 -10.50
CA ALA A 3 10.06 1.97 -10.53
C ALA A 3 10.34 2.29 -12.02
N ALA A 4 9.47 3.10 -12.62
CA ALA A 4 9.73 3.63 -13.95
C ALA A 4 11.06 4.40 -13.89
N ALA A 5 12.04 3.94 -14.65
CA ALA A 5 13.27 4.69 -14.81
C ALA A 5 12.93 6.06 -15.41
N ASP A 6 13.33 7.12 -14.74
CA ASP A 6 13.22 8.48 -15.25
C ASP A 6 13.92 8.55 -16.62
N LYS A 7 13.34 9.34 -17.54
CA LYS A 7 13.89 9.56 -18.89
C LYS A 7 15.32 10.12 -18.90
N ASN A 8 15.86 10.49 -17.75
CA ASN A 8 17.21 11.03 -17.54
C ASN A 8 18.21 10.04 -16.92
N GLY A 9 17.86 8.77 -16.73
CA GLY A 9 18.80 7.77 -16.18
C GLY A 9 19.16 7.98 -14.70
N SER A 10 18.39 8.78 -13.95
CA SER A 10 18.53 8.91 -12.51
C SER A 10 17.88 7.72 -11.79
N THR A 11 18.52 7.22 -10.76
CA THR A 11 17.98 6.15 -9.93
C THR A 11 16.74 6.66 -9.20
N PRO A 12 15.58 5.96 -9.25
CA PRO A 12 14.39 6.40 -8.53
C PRO A 12 14.66 6.45 -7.03
N GLU A 13 14.35 7.57 -6.42
CA GLU A 13 14.45 7.74 -4.98
C GLU A 13 13.18 7.19 -4.31
N LEU A 14 13.34 6.18 -3.44
CA LEU A 14 12.25 5.63 -2.66
C LEU A 14 12.07 6.43 -1.37
N VAL A 15 10.88 7.00 -1.18
CA VAL A 15 10.49 7.66 0.06
C VAL A 15 9.40 6.85 0.74
N ALA A 16 9.73 6.25 1.88
CA ALA A 16 8.75 5.54 2.70
C ALA A 16 8.03 6.53 3.65
N VAL A 17 6.70 6.45 3.70
CA VAL A 17 5.88 7.36 4.52
C VAL A 17 4.93 6.56 5.41
N VAL A 18 4.92 6.88 6.70
CA VAL A 18 3.86 6.47 7.63
C VAL A 18 3.02 7.68 7.97
N LEU A 19 1.72 7.54 7.81
CA LEU A 19 0.75 8.58 8.13
C LEU A 19 -0.06 8.21 9.38
N ASP A 20 0.00 9.06 10.39
CA ASP A 20 -0.88 9.01 11.54
C ASP A 20 -2.17 9.78 11.21
N GLU A 21 -3.18 9.04 10.75
CA GLU A 21 -4.46 9.62 10.35
C GLU A 21 -5.36 9.90 11.56
N PRO A 22 -6.20 10.95 11.51
CA PRO A 22 -7.23 11.17 12.50
C PRO A 22 -8.28 10.05 12.45
N ALA A 23 -9.08 9.91 13.49
CA ALA A 23 -10.26 9.07 13.42
C ALA A 23 -11.26 9.65 12.41
N TYR A 24 -11.62 8.88 11.41
CA TYR A 24 -12.68 9.24 10.47
C TYR A 24 -14.06 8.84 11.03
N PRO A 25 -15.15 9.45 10.57
CA PRO A 25 -16.49 9.01 10.95
C PRO A 25 -16.65 7.50 10.76
N SER A 26 -17.26 6.84 11.72
CA SER A 26 -17.44 5.38 11.74
C SER A 26 -16.16 4.54 11.83
N THR A 27 -15.01 5.16 12.12
CA THR A 27 -13.79 4.44 12.48
C THR A 27 -13.56 4.49 13.99
N ARG A 28 -12.95 3.44 14.53
CA ARG A 28 -12.58 3.39 15.95
C ARG A 28 -11.12 3.79 16.10
N PRO A 29 -10.77 4.65 17.07
CA PRO A 29 -9.37 4.95 17.37
C PRO A 29 -8.62 3.70 17.86
N LEU A 30 -7.34 3.67 17.66
CA LEU A 30 -6.49 2.58 18.15
C LEU A 30 -6.51 2.53 19.68
N GLY A 31 -6.68 1.33 20.24
CA GLY A 31 -6.52 1.08 21.67
C GLY A 31 -5.05 1.17 22.10
N GLY A 32 -4.81 1.34 23.42
CA GLY A 32 -3.46 1.53 23.95
C GLY A 32 -2.47 0.42 23.61
N ALA A 33 -2.88 -0.85 23.68
CA ALA A 33 -2.04 -2.00 23.33
C ALA A 33 -1.66 -1.99 21.83
N THR A 34 -2.61 -1.70 20.95
CA THR A 34 -2.37 -1.60 19.51
C THR A 34 -1.45 -0.43 19.19
N HIS A 35 -1.65 0.71 19.87
CA HIS A 35 -0.78 1.87 19.72
C HIS A 35 0.66 1.55 20.14
N TRP A 36 0.84 0.93 21.31
CA TRP A 36 2.14 0.52 21.81
C TRP A 36 2.86 -0.45 20.86
N TRP A 37 2.15 -1.45 20.37
CA TRP A 37 2.69 -2.40 19.40
C TRP A 37 3.10 -1.71 18.08
N ARG A 38 2.23 -0.85 17.56
CA ARG A 38 2.48 -0.08 16.34
C ARG A 38 3.74 0.77 16.45
N GLU A 39 3.94 1.49 17.56
CA GLU A 39 5.13 2.31 17.77
C GLU A 39 6.42 1.48 17.73
N ARG A 40 6.42 0.31 18.35
CA ARG A 40 7.58 -0.61 18.30
C ARG A 40 7.81 -1.18 16.90
N SER A 41 6.76 -1.56 16.21
CA SER A 41 6.84 -2.05 14.83
C SER A 41 7.37 -0.99 13.88
N LEU A 42 6.93 0.27 14.04
CA LEU A 42 7.43 1.39 13.24
C LEU A 42 8.91 1.70 13.54
N HIS A 43 9.32 1.56 14.79
CA HIS A 43 10.73 1.72 15.14
C HIS A 43 11.61 0.65 14.45
N ALA A 44 11.20 -0.62 14.52
CA ALA A 44 11.91 -1.71 13.86
C ALA A 44 11.94 -1.52 12.34
N LEU A 45 10.80 -1.13 11.74
CA LEU A 45 10.72 -0.83 10.31
C LEU A 45 11.64 0.32 9.90
N ALA A 46 11.70 1.38 10.71
CA ALA A 46 12.58 2.52 10.44
C ALA A 46 14.07 2.11 10.44
N GLN A 47 14.48 1.23 11.35
CA GLN A 47 15.84 0.69 11.39
C GLN A 47 16.14 -0.18 10.18
N GLU A 48 15.22 -1.07 9.81
CA GLU A 48 15.35 -1.94 8.65
C GLU A 48 15.45 -1.14 7.33
N LEU A 49 14.58 -0.14 7.15
CA LEU A 49 14.64 0.75 5.99
C LEU A 49 15.93 1.56 5.96
N ALA A 50 16.38 2.08 7.11
CA ALA A 50 17.62 2.84 7.20
C ALA A 50 18.85 1.99 6.83
N SER A 51 18.88 0.70 7.20
CA SER A 51 19.95 -0.21 6.79
C SER A 51 20.02 -0.40 5.27
N ARG A 52 18.92 -0.11 4.57
CA ARG A 52 18.79 -0.16 3.10
C ARG A 52 18.89 1.23 2.43
N GLY A 53 19.29 2.24 3.19
CA GLY A 53 19.41 3.60 2.67
C GLY A 53 18.07 4.34 2.47
N VAL A 54 16.96 3.79 2.95
CA VAL A 54 15.61 4.38 2.83
C VAL A 54 15.21 5.04 4.16
N LYS A 55 14.82 6.32 4.10
CA LYS A 55 14.33 7.04 5.28
C LYS A 55 12.81 6.87 5.42
N LEU A 56 12.37 6.44 6.59
CA LEU A 56 10.96 6.44 6.94
C LEU A 56 10.54 7.84 7.42
N LEU A 57 9.66 8.49 6.66
CA LEU A 57 9.04 9.75 7.06
C LEU A 57 7.78 9.47 7.86
N ARG A 58 7.60 10.15 8.98
CA ARG A 58 6.36 10.13 9.75
C ARG A 58 5.62 11.45 9.57
N ALA A 59 4.35 11.37 9.22
CA ALA A 59 3.47 12.52 9.05
C ALA A 59 2.17 12.30 9.83
N THR A 60 1.48 13.40 10.17
CA THR A 60 0.20 13.36 10.88
C THR A 60 -0.81 14.20 10.12
N GLY A 61 -2.03 13.72 10.01
CA GLY A 61 -3.14 14.47 9.42
C GLY A 61 -3.98 13.66 8.44
N ASP A 62 -4.88 14.34 7.75
CA ASP A 62 -5.77 13.73 6.78
C ASP A 62 -5.01 13.30 5.51
N ALA A 63 -5.13 12.02 5.13
CA ALA A 63 -4.46 11.47 3.96
C ALA A 63 -4.78 12.24 2.68
N ARG A 64 -6.01 12.75 2.54
CA ARG A 64 -6.47 13.50 1.36
C ARG A 64 -5.66 14.78 1.10
N THR A 65 -5.07 15.34 2.14
CA THR A 65 -4.26 16.56 2.07
C THR A 65 -2.77 16.28 2.24
N VAL A 66 -2.41 15.38 3.15
CA VAL A 66 -1.01 15.12 3.52
C VAL A 66 -0.27 14.37 2.41
N ILE A 67 -0.87 13.31 1.86
CA ILE A 67 -0.21 12.48 0.84
C ILE A 67 0.09 13.27 -0.44
N PRO A 68 -0.88 13.99 -1.06
CA PRO A 68 -0.58 14.79 -2.25
C PRO A 68 0.44 15.91 -1.98
N ARG A 69 0.43 16.49 -0.78
CA ARG A 69 1.41 17.49 -0.38
C ARG A 69 2.83 16.93 -0.30
N ILE A 70 2.99 15.74 0.34
CA ILE A 70 4.29 15.07 0.42
C ILE A 70 4.77 14.69 -0.98
N ALA A 71 3.92 14.05 -1.79
CA ALA A 71 4.26 13.63 -3.13
C ALA A 71 4.80 14.77 -3.99
N ARG A 72 4.11 15.93 -3.99
CA ARG A 72 4.59 17.14 -4.69
C ARG A 72 5.90 17.66 -4.12
N LYS A 73 6.06 17.65 -2.77
CA LYS A 73 7.26 18.17 -2.11
C LYS A 73 8.51 17.36 -2.44
N VAL A 74 8.38 16.05 -2.58
CA VAL A 74 9.49 15.15 -2.92
C VAL A 74 9.64 14.94 -4.44
N GLY A 75 8.75 15.53 -5.26
CA GLY A 75 8.77 15.36 -6.70
C GLY A 75 8.43 13.92 -7.14
N ALA A 76 7.58 13.23 -6.38
CA ALA A 76 7.18 11.86 -6.71
C ALA A 76 6.32 11.85 -7.98
N ASP A 77 6.62 10.97 -8.90
CA ASP A 77 5.80 10.64 -10.07
C ASP A 77 4.77 9.54 -9.78
N THR A 78 5.04 8.72 -8.78
CA THR A 78 4.20 7.58 -8.39
C THR A 78 4.06 7.49 -6.87
N VAL A 79 2.83 7.23 -6.41
CA VAL A 79 2.51 6.93 -5.00
C VAL A 79 1.83 5.58 -4.93
N THR A 80 2.34 4.68 -4.08
CA THR A 80 1.78 3.34 -3.90
C THR A 80 1.45 3.06 -2.44
N TRP A 81 0.38 2.31 -2.20
CA TRP A 81 -0.02 1.84 -0.86
C TRP A 81 -0.83 0.55 -0.93
N ASN A 82 -0.93 -0.15 0.21
CA ASN A 82 -1.82 -1.31 0.32
C ASN A 82 -3.29 -0.87 0.39
N ARG A 83 -4.12 -1.50 -0.41
CA ARG A 83 -5.56 -1.23 -0.52
C ARG A 83 -6.26 -1.43 0.82
N ARG A 84 -7.12 -0.49 1.20
CA ARG A 84 -7.92 -0.57 2.41
C ARG A 84 -9.37 -0.91 2.06
N TYR A 85 -9.98 -1.84 2.81
CA TYR A 85 -11.31 -2.39 2.47
C TYR A 85 -12.44 -1.81 3.32
N HIS A 86 -12.14 -1.19 4.45
CA HIS A 86 -13.12 -0.55 5.31
C HIS A 86 -13.75 0.67 4.61
N GLY A 87 -15.10 0.74 4.59
CA GLY A 87 -15.85 1.73 3.81
C GLY A 87 -15.32 3.17 3.89
N PRO A 88 -15.25 3.79 5.08
CA PRO A 88 -14.74 5.16 5.23
C PRO A 88 -13.31 5.35 4.70
N LEU A 89 -12.45 4.33 4.88
CA LEU A 89 -11.06 4.40 4.40
C LEU A 89 -10.96 4.25 2.88
N ARG A 90 -11.85 3.47 2.27
CA ARG A 90 -11.96 3.38 0.79
C ARG A 90 -12.33 4.72 0.18
N GLU A 91 -13.24 5.47 0.81
CA GLU A 91 -13.62 6.82 0.35
C GLU A 91 -12.44 7.79 0.45
N VAL A 92 -11.65 7.70 1.53
CA VAL A 92 -10.42 8.49 1.66
C VAL A 92 -9.45 8.14 0.55
N ASP A 93 -9.19 6.85 0.31
CA ASP A 93 -8.26 6.38 -0.74
C ASP A 93 -8.72 6.81 -2.15
N ALA A 94 -10.02 6.74 -2.43
CA ALA A 94 -10.57 7.21 -3.71
C ALA A 94 -10.30 8.71 -3.93
N ARG A 95 -10.46 9.53 -2.89
CA ARG A 95 -10.16 10.97 -2.96
C ARG A 95 -8.66 11.24 -3.11
N VAL A 96 -7.81 10.49 -2.40
CA VAL A 96 -6.35 10.58 -2.57
C VAL A 96 -5.96 10.26 -4.00
N LYS A 97 -6.49 9.18 -4.60
CA LYS A 97 -6.24 8.81 -6.00
C LYS A 97 -6.64 9.94 -6.96
N ALA A 98 -7.84 10.47 -6.81
CA ALA A 98 -8.31 11.57 -7.65
C ALA A 98 -7.38 12.79 -7.56
N THR A 99 -7.03 13.22 -6.35
CA THR A 99 -6.15 14.39 -6.14
C THR A 99 -4.74 14.17 -6.71
N LEU A 100 -4.20 12.96 -6.63
CA LEU A 100 -2.91 12.63 -7.22
C LEU A 100 -3.00 12.62 -8.76
N ALA A 101 -4.05 12.04 -9.33
CA ALA A 101 -4.29 12.02 -10.77
C ALA A 101 -4.43 13.44 -11.34
N ASP A 102 -5.17 14.33 -10.66
CA ASP A 102 -5.31 15.75 -11.04
C ASP A 102 -3.96 16.48 -11.03
N ALA A 103 -3.01 16.00 -10.22
CA ALA A 103 -1.64 16.52 -10.15
C ALA A 103 -0.66 15.84 -11.14
N GLY A 104 -1.13 14.92 -11.98
CA GLY A 104 -0.29 14.15 -12.90
C GLY A 104 0.58 13.10 -12.20
N ILE A 105 0.26 12.71 -10.96
CA ILE A 105 1.00 11.73 -10.17
C ILE A 105 0.26 10.39 -10.26
N ASN A 106 0.98 9.33 -10.63
CA ASN A 106 0.42 8.00 -10.70
C ASN A 106 0.08 7.46 -9.30
N ALA A 107 -1.10 6.87 -9.14
CA ALA A 107 -1.61 6.42 -7.84
C ALA A 107 -2.01 4.94 -7.90
N ILE A 108 -1.20 4.07 -7.28
CA ILE A 108 -1.35 2.63 -7.33
C ILE A 108 -1.74 2.08 -5.95
N SER A 109 -2.86 1.36 -5.87
CA SER A 109 -3.21 0.60 -4.66
C SER A 109 -3.03 -0.89 -4.91
N CYS A 110 -2.12 -1.50 -4.17
CA CYS A 110 -1.79 -2.92 -4.28
C CYS A 110 -2.62 -3.77 -3.31
N PRO A 111 -2.91 -5.05 -3.62
CA PRO A 111 -3.39 -6.00 -2.63
C PRO A 111 -2.35 -6.17 -1.53
N GLY A 112 -2.77 -6.45 -0.29
CA GLY A 112 -1.81 -6.59 0.81
C GLY A 112 -2.45 -6.97 2.15
N PHE A 113 -3.79 -7.03 2.19
CA PHE A 113 -4.53 -7.43 3.40
C PHE A 113 -5.36 -8.69 3.22
N THR A 114 -5.59 -9.12 1.99
CA THR A 114 -6.40 -10.29 1.66
C THR A 114 -5.59 -11.23 0.79
N LEU A 115 -5.78 -12.53 0.98
CA LEU A 115 -5.16 -13.56 0.15
C LEU A 115 -5.79 -13.62 -1.25
N VAL A 116 -7.07 -13.28 -1.33
CA VAL A 116 -7.84 -13.15 -2.59
C VAL A 116 -8.69 -11.90 -2.48
N GLU A 117 -8.80 -11.15 -3.54
CA GLU A 117 -9.61 -9.93 -3.54
C GLU A 117 -11.10 -10.25 -3.34
N PRO A 118 -11.83 -9.47 -2.52
CA PRO A 118 -13.22 -9.78 -2.18
C PRO A 118 -14.18 -9.88 -3.38
N TRP A 119 -13.88 -9.20 -4.47
CA TRP A 119 -14.69 -9.21 -5.70
C TRP A 119 -14.36 -10.37 -6.63
N GLU A 120 -13.26 -11.08 -6.42
CA GLU A 120 -12.88 -12.27 -7.21
C GLU A 120 -13.65 -13.51 -6.74
N ILE A 121 -14.09 -13.55 -5.47
CA ILE A 121 -14.83 -14.68 -4.91
C ILE A 121 -16.33 -14.42 -4.99
N THR A 122 -16.94 -14.86 -6.07
CA THR A 122 -18.37 -14.74 -6.29
C THR A 122 -19.05 -16.13 -6.46
N ASN A 123 -20.34 -16.21 -6.12
CA ASN A 123 -21.14 -17.40 -6.39
C ASN A 123 -21.49 -17.51 -7.87
N GLY A 124 -22.15 -18.62 -8.28
CA GLY A 124 -22.54 -18.85 -9.68
C GLY A 124 -23.46 -17.80 -10.30
N GLN A 125 -23.95 -16.82 -9.50
CA GLN A 125 -24.74 -15.67 -9.96
C GLN A 125 -23.95 -14.37 -10.00
N GLY A 126 -22.63 -14.40 -9.77
CA GLY A 126 -21.78 -13.21 -9.68
C GLY A 126 -21.98 -12.38 -8.41
N LYS A 127 -22.61 -12.96 -7.36
CA LYS A 127 -22.89 -12.27 -6.10
C LYS A 127 -21.99 -12.79 -4.97
N PRO A 128 -21.72 -11.97 -3.93
CA PRO A 128 -20.98 -12.44 -2.76
C PRO A 128 -21.68 -13.62 -2.07
N TYR A 129 -20.89 -14.52 -1.53
CA TYR A 129 -21.40 -15.60 -0.68
C TYR A 129 -21.97 -15.04 0.63
N LYS A 130 -23.08 -15.62 1.09
CA LYS A 130 -23.70 -15.26 2.39
C LYS A 130 -23.37 -16.25 3.51
N VAL A 131 -22.77 -17.40 3.17
CA VAL A 131 -22.49 -18.51 4.09
C VAL A 131 -21.01 -18.87 3.95
N PHE A 132 -20.35 -19.10 5.09
CA PHE A 132 -18.91 -19.33 5.14
C PHE A 132 -18.46 -20.61 4.42
N THR A 133 -19.16 -21.73 4.59
CA THR A 133 -18.71 -23.02 4.04
C THR A 133 -18.48 -22.99 2.53
N PRO A 134 -19.46 -22.58 1.69
CA PRO A 134 -19.23 -22.48 0.25
C PRO A 134 -18.25 -21.35 -0.11
N PHE A 135 -18.24 -20.25 0.64
CA PHE A 135 -17.24 -19.20 0.49
C PHE A 135 -15.82 -19.74 0.72
N GLY A 136 -15.62 -20.44 1.85
CA GLY A 136 -14.31 -20.99 2.20
C GLY A 136 -13.82 -22.07 1.22
N ALA A 137 -14.71 -22.84 0.61
CA ALA A 137 -14.35 -23.77 -0.46
C ALA A 137 -13.90 -23.03 -1.72
N ALA A 138 -14.67 -22.04 -2.18
CA ALA A 138 -14.34 -21.22 -3.33
C ALA A 138 -13.04 -20.42 -3.12
N ALA A 139 -12.86 -19.83 -1.93
CA ALA A 139 -11.65 -19.10 -1.58
C ALA A 139 -10.41 -20.00 -1.64
N ARG A 140 -10.49 -21.19 -1.04
CA ARG A 140 -9.35 -22.14 -1.07
C ARG A 140 -8.98 -22.61 -2.46
N SER A 141 -9.95 -22.75 -3.37
CA SER A 141 -9.66 -23.15 -4.75
C SER A 141 -8.99 -22.05 -5.58
N GLN A 142 -9.04 -20.81 -5.11
CA GLN A 142 -8.42 -19.65 -5.78
C GLN A 142 -7.10 -19.23 -5.10
N LEU A 143 -6.78 -19.79 -3.93
CA LEU A 143 -5.47 -19.55 -3.31
C LEU A 143 -4.40 -20.15 -4.20
N ALA A 144 -3.57 -19.31 -4.78
CA ALA A 144 -2.32 -19.76 -5.38
C ALA A 144 -1.36 -20.21 -4.28
N ASP A 145 -0.59 -21.25 -4.54
CA ASP A 145 0.53 -21.65 -3.69
C ASP A 145 1.74 -20.72 -3.93
N ASP A 146 1.46 -19.41 -3.82
CA ASP A 146 2.50 -18.41 -4.00
C ASP A 146 3.42 -18.40 -2.77
N GLU A 147 4.68 -18.66 -2.99
CA GLU A 147 5.68 -18.46 -1.96
C GLU A 147 5.81 -16.97 -1.62
N PRO A 148 6.04 -16.61 -0.34
CA PRO A 148 6.33 -15.24 0.03
C PRO A 148 7.51 -14.70 -0.78
N LEU A 149 7.37 -13.47 -1.26
CA LEU A 149 8.46 -12.80 -1.97
C LEU A 149 9.70 -12.74 -1.06
N PRO A 150 10.89 -13.03 -1.60
CA PRO A 150 12.12 -12.89 -0.83
C PRO A 150 12.30 -11.45 -0.37
N VAL A 151 12.95 -11.28 0.77
CA VAL A 151 13.34 -9.93 1.21
C VAL A 151 14.25 -9.33 0.12
N PRO A 152 13.92 -8.13 -0.43
CA PRO A 152 14.73 -7.55 -1.46
C PRO A 152 16.16 -7.31 -0.93
N GLU A 153 17.16 -7.71 -1.69
CA GLU A 153 18.54 -7.38 -1.40
C GLU A 153 18.72 -5.85 -1.35
N LEU A 154 19.73 -5.39 -0.63
CA LEU A 154 20.09 -3.97 -0.60
C LEU A 154 20.32 -3.52 -2.04
N LEU A 155 19.38 -2.78 -2.57
CA LEU A 155 19.55 -2.16 -3.88
C LEU A 155 20.57 -1.06 -3.71
N SER A 156 21.82 -1.31 -4.13
CA SER A 156 22.76 -0.23 -4.35
C SER A 156 22.12 0.75 -5.35
N ARG A 157 22.43 2.03 -5.24
CA ARG A 157 21.89 3.07 -6.16
C ARG A 157 22.02 2.70 -7.66
N ARG A 158 22.82 1.70 -8.01
CA ARG A 158 23.04 1.19 -9.37
C ARG A 158 22.12 0.06 -9.82
N GLU A 159 21.47 -0.65 -8.91
CA GLU A 159 20.76 -1.90 -9.23
C GLU A 159 19.23 -1.78 -9.22
N MET A 160 18.67 -0.62 -8.85
CA MET A 160 17.22 -0.39 -8.81
C MET A 160 16.54 -0.38 -10.19
N GLY A 161 17.29 -0.46 -11.27
CA GLY A 161 16.77 -0.46 -12.66
C GLY A 161 16.31 -1.82 -13.20
N ALA A 162 16.49 -2.94 -12.48
CA ALA A 162 16.37 -4.26 -13.09
C ALA A 162 15.33 -5.23 -12.50
N SER A 163 14.64 -4.92 -11.41
CA SER A 163 13.66 -5.86 -10.83
C SER A 163 12.34 -5.18 -10.49
N ALA A 164 11.43 -5.24 -11.43
CA ALA A 164 10.04 -4.85 -11.26
C ALA A 164 9.18 -6.08 -11.03
N SER A 165 8.72 -6.32 -9.82
CA SER A 165 7.64 -7.26 -9.57
C SER A 165 6.30 -6.59 -9.93
N ARG A 166 5.55 -7.24 -10.80
CA ARG A 166 4.25 -6.77 -11.28
C ARG A 166 3.22 -6.78 -10.16
N CYS A 167 2.63 -5.62 -9.86
CA CYS A 167 1.30 -5.60 -9.26
C CYS A 167 0.31 -6.04 -10.35
N PRO A 168 -0.50 -7.10 -10.15
CA PRO A 168 -1.54 -7.42 -11.10
C PRO A 168 -2.53 -6.25 -11.18
N GLU A 169 -2.77 -5.78 -12.39
CA GLU A 169 -3.81 -4.80 -12.68
C GLU A 169 -5.18 -5.44 -12.40
N ALA A 170 -6.03 -4.73 -11.67
CA ALA A 170 -7.43 -5.07 -11.44
C ALA A 170 -8.32 -4.22 -12.35
#